data_3ec371883d9ad97a81f5c804e28fefcc
#
_entry.id   3ec371883d9ad97a81f5c804e28fefcc
#
_cell.length_a   1.000
_cell.length_b   1.000
_cell.length_c   1.000
_cell.angle_alpha   90.00
_cell.angle_beta   90.00
_cell.angle_gamma   90.00
#
_symmetry.space_group_name_H-M   'P 1'
#
loop_
_entity.id
_entity.type
_entity.pdbx_description
1 polymer ?
#
loop_
_entity_poly.entity_id
_entity_poly.type
_entity_poly.pdbx_seq_one_letter_code
_entity_poly.pdbx_strand_id
1 'polypeptide(L)'
;GQLTVFQRTANFCKPIGNRPITAEEQVQIKKDYPKIFQRCRETFGSFLADFEKKSAFDVTPEEREARYEELWNEPGFGFWLGTYEDILTDPKANETQAEFVRNKIRSRVNDPKVAEMLCPKGHPFGTKRVPLENGYYEVYNQANVELVDIKNTPIEIVTEGGLRTTEQEFEFDILILATGFDT
;
A
#
# COMPACT_ATOMS: atom_id res chain seq x y z
N GLY A 1 -6.75 24.29 5.30
CA GLY A 1 -7.26 24.12 3.94
C GLY A 1 -8.06 22.84 3.81
N GLN A 2 -8.69 22.62 2.67
CA GLN A 2 -9.41 21.40 2.32
C GLN A 2 -8.61 20.61 1.29
N LEU A 3 -8.67 19.28 1.35
CA LEU A 3 -8.07 18.36 0.39
C LEU A 3 -9.17 17.50 -0.22
N THR A 4 -9.27 17.49 -1.54
CA THR A 4 -10.11 16.55 -2.28
C THR A 4 -9.21 15.62 -3.09
N VAL A 5 -9.34 14.32 -2.91
CA VAL A 5 -8.57 13.29 -3.63
C VAL A 5 -9.47 12.62 -4.66
N PHE A 6 -9.15 12.80 -5.93
CA PHE A 6 -9.86 12.17 -7.05
C PHE A 6 -9.18 10.84 -7.40
N GLN A 7 -9.80 9.74 -6.98
CA GLN A 7 -9.25 8.40 -7.16
C GLN A 7 -9.98 7.60 -8.23
N ARG A 8 -9.25 7.11 -9.23
CA ARG A 8 -9.80 6.16 -10.22
C ARG A 8 -9.68 4.70 -9.76
N THR A 9 -8.57 4.36 -9.10
CA THR A 9 -8.28 2.98 -8.68
C THR A 9 -7.45 3.02 -7.41
N ALA A 10 -7.93 2.39 -6.35
CA ALA A 10 -7.16 2.19 -5.13
C ALA A 10 -5.92 1.30 -5.39
N ASN A 11 -4.86 1.51 -4.63
CA ASN A 11 -3.68 0.64 -4.64
C ASN A 11 -3.41 0.12 -3.23
N PHE A 12 -2.79 -1.07 -3.16
CA PHE A 12 -2.29 -1.62 -1.91
C PHE A 12 -1.11 -0.79 -1.40
N CYS A 13 -1.16 -0.38 -0.14
CA CYS A 13 -0.08 0.32 0.54
C CYS A 13 0.23 -0.37 1.86
N LYS A 14 1.43 -0.20 2.37
CA LYS A 14 1.91 -0.76 3.64
C LYS A 14 2.58 0.34 4.47
N PRO A 15 2.41 0.38 5.80
CA PRO A 15 3.17 1.28 6.65
C PRO A 15 4.67 1.12 6.45
N ILE A 16 5.37 2.25 6.31
CA ILE A 16 6.84 2.25 6.11
C ILE A 16 7.59 1.74 7.33
N GLY A 17 7.03 1.93 8.54
CA GLY A 17 7.70 1.61 9.80
C GLY A 17 8.93 2.47 10.05
N ASN A 18 8.96 3.70 9.52
CA ASN A 18 10.12 4.58 9.65
C ASN A 18 10.30 5.03 11.12
N ARG A 19 11.53 4.95 11.61
CA ARG A 19 11.92 5.38 12.95
C ARG A 19 13.33 5.96 12.95
N PRO A 20 13.68 6.79 13.94
CA PRO A 20 15.06 7.16 14.17
C PRO A 20 15.92 5.91 14.42
N ILE A 21 17.16 5.93 13.95
CA ILE A 21 18.19 4.91 14.26
C ILE A 21 19.21 5.52 15.20
N THR A 22 19.71 4.75 16.17
CA THR A 22 20.76 5.22 17.08
C THR A 22 22.12 5.21 16.42
N ALA A 23 23.10 5.88 17.05
CA ALA A 23 24.47 5.87 16.56
C ALA A 23 25.06 4.44 16.59
N GLU A 24 24.73 3.65 17.60
CA GLU A 24 25.16 2.25 17.74
C GLU A 24 24.56 1.37 16.66
N GLU A 25 23.24 1.50 16.39
CA GLU A 25 22.57 0.80 15.27
C GLU A 25 23.22 1.16 13.93
N GLN A 26 23.53 2.44 13.67
CA GLN A 26 24.18 2.88 12.46
C GLN A 26 25.58 2.24 12.31
N VAL A 27 26.35 2.19 13.38
CA VAL A 27 27.67 1.54 13.39
C VAL A 27 27.55 0.06 13.07
N GLN A 28 26.54 -0.63 13.66
CA GLN A 28 26.33 -2.05 13.40
C GLN A 28 25.90 -2.31 11.95
N ILE A 29 24.97 -1.52 11.41
CA ILE A 29 24.53 -1.61 10.01
C ILE A 29 25.73 -1.46 9.06
N LYS A 30 26.62 -0.48 9.31
CA LYS A 30 27.83 -0.27 8.50
C LYS A 30 28.80 -1.46 8.54
N LYS A 31 28.95 -2.10 9.69
CA LYS A 31 29.76 -3.34 9.82
C LYS A 31 29.17 -4.49 9.02
N ASP A 32 27.85 -4.55 8.92
CA ASP A 32 27.12 -5.62 8.24
C ASP A 32 26.93 -5.36 6.73
N TYR A 33 27.34 -4.23 6.18
CA TYR A 33 27.23 -3.92 4.74
C TYR A 33 27.68 -5.05 3.81
N PRO A 34 28.82 -5.75 4.02
CA PRO A 34 29.19 -6.83 3.12
C PRO A 34 28.15 -7.95 3.09
N LYS A 35 27.59 -8.32 4.25
CA LYS A 35 26.54 -9.34 4.37
C LYS A 35 25.22 -8.85 3.76
N ILE A 36 24.85 -7.62 4.04
CA ILE A 36 23.64 -6.97 3.50
C ILE A 36 23.69 -6.96 1.97
N PHE A 37 24.78 -6.50 1.39
CA PHE A 37 24.95 -6.45 -0.07
C PHE A 37 25.03 -7.84 -0.71
N GLN A 38 25.64 -8.80 -0.05
CA GLN A 38 25.61 -10.20 -0.50
C GLN A 38 24.18 -10.72 -0.50
N ARG A 39 23.44 -10.57 0.61
CA ARG A 39 22.05 -11.01 0.71
C ARG A 39 21.17 -10.40 -0.37
N CYS A 40 21.28 -9.10 -0.62
CA CYS A 40 20.54 -8.42 -1.67
C CYS A 40 20.83 -8.95 -3.09
N ARG A 41 22.00 -9.54 -3.34
CA ARG A 41 22.32 -10.18 -4.64
C ARG A 41 21.70 -11.57 -4.79
N GLU A 42 21.36 -12.22 -3.69
CA GLU A 42 20.85 -13.60 -3.64
C GLU A 42 19.31 -13.65 -3.63
N THR A 43 18.63 -12.55 -3.31
CA THR A 43 17.18 -12.48 -3.19
C THR A 43 16.49 -12.06 -4.48
N PHE A 44 15.27 -12.53 -4.70
CA PHE A 44 14.46 -12.22 -5.88
C PHE A 44 14.30 -10.72 -6.15
N GLY A 45 13.98 -9.93 -5.12
CA GLY A 45 13.73 -8.51 -5.25
C GLY A 45 14.94 -7.61 -5.06
N SER A 46 16.13 -8.17 -4.83
CA SER A 46 17.36 -7.45 -4.41
C SER A 46 17.18 -6.67 -3.09
N PHE A 47 16.31 -7.15 -2.21
CA PHE A 47 16.10 -6.67 -0.85
C PHE A 47 16.59 -7.71 0.18
N LEU A 48 16.56 -7.36 1.47
CA LEU A 48 16.94 -8.30 2.53
C LEU A 48 15.91 -9.42 2.71
N ALA A 49 14.64 -9.14 2.45
CA ALA A 49 13.56 -10.12 2.46
C ALA A 49 13.56 -10.98 1.19
N ASP A 50 13.11 -12.21 1.33
CA ASP A 50 12.93 -13.17 0.24
C ASP A 50 11.73 -14.07 0.57
N PHE A 51 11.08 -14.63 -0.45
CA PHE A 51 9.94 -15.51 -0.27
C PHE A 51 10.31 -16.77 0.52
N GLU A 52 9.41 -17.19 1.40
CA GLU A 52 9.49 -18.48 2.05
C GLU A 52 9.21 -19.61 1.04
N LYS A 53 10.03 -20.64 1.05
CA LYS A 53 9.89 -21.79 0.13
C LYS A 53 8.77 -22.73 0.60
N LYS A 54 7.57 -22.19 0.75
CA LYS A 54 6.34 -22.92 1.08
C LYS A 54 5.13 -22.16 0.56
N SER A 55 4.04 -22.88 0.31
CA SER A 55 2.75 -22.29 -0.07
C SER A 55 2.08 -21.59 1.12
N ALA A 56 1.27 -20.60 0.84
CA ALA A 56 0.36 -20.00 1.83
C ALA A 56 -0.64 -21.02 2.42
N PHE A 57 -0.84 -22.15 1.75
CA PHE A 57 -1.74 -23.23 2.20
C PHE A 57 -1.02 -24.40 2.88
N ASP A 58 0.30 -24.37 3.01
CA ASP A 58 1.08 -25.33 3.80
C ASP A 58 1.01 -25.05 5.29
N VAL A 59 0.36 -23.96 5.69
CA VAL A 59 0.18 -23.50 7.07
C VAL A 59 -1.31 -23.31 7.37
N THR A 60 -1.66 -23.29 8.65
CA THR A 60 -3.05 -22.98 9.06
C THR A 60 -3.39 -21.51 8.76
N PRO A 61 -4.70 -21.15 8.67
CA PRO A 61 -5.11 -19.77 8.53
C PRO A 61 -4.56 -18.85 9.65
N GLU A 62 -4.50 -19.35 10.88
CA GLU A 62 -4.00 -18.63 12.06
C GLU A 62 -2.49 -18.37 11.96
N GLU A 63 -1.70 -19.38 11.55
CA GLU A 63 -0.26 -19.23 11.33
C GLU A 63 0.02 -18.24 10.19
N ARG A 64 -0.76 -18.30 9.11
CA ARG A 64 -0.65 -17.39 7.98
C ARG A 64 -0.95 -15.94 8.39
N GLU A 65 -2.03 -15.73 9.13
CA GLU A 65 -2.42 -14.41 9.66
C GLU A 65 -1.33 -13.85 10.58
N ALA A 66 -0.81 -14.66 11.49
CA ALA A 66 0.28 -14.28 12.39
C ALA A 66 1.55 -13.88 11.62
N ARG A 67 1.88 -14.61 10.54
CA ARG A 67 3.02 -14.29 9.68
C ARG A 67 2.80 -12.97 8.92
N TYR A 68 1.60 -12.75 8.40
CA TYR A 68 1.26 -11.48 7.76
C TYR A 68 1.35 -10.32 8.75
N GLU A 69 0.87 -10.48 9.98
CA GLU A 69 0.94 -9.47 11.03
C GLU A 69 2.38 -9.13 11.40
N GLU A 70 3.24 -10.14 11.55
CA GLU A 70 4.68 -9.97 11.82
C GLU A 70 5.33 -9.08 10.74
N LEU A 71 5.20 -9.49 9.47
CA LEU A 71 5.80 -8.78 8.34
C LEU A 71 5.16 -7.41 8.07
N TRP A 72 3.88 -7.24 8.42
CA TRP A 72 3.20 -5.96 8.34
C TRP A 72 3.83 -4.92 9.27
N ASN A 73 4.22 -5.35 10.46
CA ASN A 73 4.81 -4.49 11.49
C ASN A 73 6.33 -4.26 11.29
N GLU A 74 6.99 -5.07 10.46
CA GLU A 74 8.39 -4.84 10.12
C GLU A 74 8.54 -3.66 9.13
N PRO A 75 9.63 -2.87 9.23
CA PRO A 75 9.90 -1.82 8.25
C PRO A 75 10.24 -2.37 6.85
N GLY A 76 9.95 -1.59 5.82
CA GLY A 76 10.34 -1.90 4.44
C GLY A 76 9.44 -2.90 3.72
N PHE A 77 10.01 -3.65 2.76
CA PHE A 77 9.25 -4.46 1.78
C PHE A 77 9.06 -5.94 2.16
N GLY A 78 9.40 -6.35 3.38
CA GLY A 78 9.27 -7.74 3.82
C GLY A 78 7.86 -8.31 3.61
N PHE A 79 6.84 -7.57 3.91
CA PHE A 79 5.45 -7.97 3.67
C PHE A 79 5.11 -8.21 2.19
N TRP A 80 5.74 -7.50 1.25
CA TRP A 80 5.52 -7.69 -0.18
C TRP A 80 6.36 -8.84 -0.75
N LEU A 81 7.64 -8.92 -0.37
CA LEU A 81 8.64 -9.77 -1.02
C LEU A 81 9.21 -10.85 -0.08
N GLY A 82 8.59 -11.09 1.05
CA GLY A 82 9.10 -12.02 2.07
C GLY A 82 8.03 -12.92 2.69
N THR A 83 6.88 -13.05 2.02
CA THR A 83 5.82 -13.98 2.41
C THR A 83 5.99 -15.33 1.70
N TYR A 84 4.90 -15.99 1.33
CA TYR A 84 4.91 -17.32 0.71
C TYR A 84 5.25 -17.24 -0.77
N GLU A 85 5.92 -18.27 -1.33
CA GLU A 85 6.41 -18.27 -2.70
C GLU A 85 5.32 -18.25 -3.77
N ASP A 86 4.12 -18.67 -3.44
CA ASP A 86 2.97 -18.74 -4.34
C ASP A 86 2.10 -17.45 -4.36
N ILE A 87 2.41 -16.46 -3.53
CA ILE A 87 1.61 -15.22 -3.44
C ILE A 87 1.50 -14.48 -4.77
N LEU A 88 2.52 -14.51 -5.61
CA LEU A 88 2.50 -13.82 -6.91
C LEU A 88 2.00 -14.71 -8.06
N THR A 89 1.79 -16.00 -7.82
CA THR A 89 1.50 -16.99 -8.87
C THR A 89 0.19 -17.74 -8.69
N ASP A 90 -0.29 -17.90 -7.44
CA ASP A 90 -1.61 -18.50 -7.14
C ASP A 90 -2.61 -17.42 -6.73
N PRO A 91 -3.70 -17.20 -7.50
CA PRO A 91 -4.73 -16.22 -7.16
C PRO A 91 -5.39 -16.43 -5.80
N LYS A 92 -5.50 -17.68 -5.32
CA LYS A 92 -6.10 -17.98 -4.00
C LYS A 92 -5.14 -17.62 -2.87
N ALA A 93 -3.86 -17.93 -3.02
CA ALA A 93 -2.83 -17.51 -2.09
C ALA A 93 -2.75 -15.98 -2.04
N ASN A 94 -2.70 -15.33 -3.21
CA ASN A 94 -2.71 -13.87 -3.33
C ASN A 94 -3.89 -13.22 -2.60
N GLU A 95 -5.10 -13.77 -2.77
CA GLU A 95 -6.31 -13.23 -2.15
C GLU A 95 -6.24 -13.25 -0.62
N THR A 96 -5.56 -14.22 0.00
CA THR A 96 -5.38 -14.24 1.46
C THR A 96 -4.58 -13.04 1.95
N GLN A 97 -3.53 -12.64 1.25
CA GLN A 97 -2.72 -11.48 1.58
C GLN A 97 -3.42 -10.16 1.21
N ALA A 98 -4.12 -10.15 0.08
CA ALA A 98 -4.92 -9.00 -0.36
C ALA A 98 -6.03 -8.68 0.66
N GLU A 99 -6.74 -9.71 1.16
CA GLU A 99 -7.79 -9.52 2.16
C GLU A 99 -7.24 -9.07 3.51
N PHE A 100 -6.08 -9.57 3.92
CA PHE A 100 -5.38 -9.06 5.09
C PHE A 100 -5.16 -7.54 4.99
N VAL A 101 -4.63 -7.04 3.85
CA VAL A 101 -4.43 -5.59 3.67
C VAL A 101 -5.75 -4.83 3.68
N ARG A 102 -6.81 -5.34 3.02
CA ARG A 102 -8.13 -4.69 3.05
C ARG A 102 -8.69 -4.61 4.48
N ASN A 103 -8.48 -5.63 5.30
CA ASN A 103 -8.87 -5.60 6.71
C ASN A 103 -8.09 -4.55 7.51
N LYS A 104 -6.78 -4.39 7.23
CA LYS A 104 -5.98 -3.29 7.78
C LYS A 104 -6.50 -1.91 7.38
N ILE A 105 -6.93 -1.73 6.13
CA ILE A 105 -7.53 -0.47 5.67
C ILE A 105 -8.83 -0.19 6.43
N ARG A 106 -9.75 -1.17 6.50
CA ARG A 106 -11.02 -1.05 7.21
C ARG A 106 -10.86 -0.72 8.69
N SER A 107 -9.81 -1.23 9.33
CA SER A 107 -9.53 -0.94 10.75
C SER A 107 -8.97 0.46 11.00
N ARG A 108 -8.47 1.14 9.97
CA ARG A 108 -7.79 2.45 10.06
C ARG A 108 -8.66 3.63 9.59
N VAL A 109 -9.69 3.36 8.81
CA VAL A 109 -10.59 4.37 8.23
C VAL A 109 -11.96 4.28 8.90
N ASN A 110 -12.40 5.39 9.50
CA ASN A 110 -13.59 5.43 10.34
C ASN A 110 -14.90 5.30 9.54
N ASP A 111 -14.95 5.91 8.35
CA ASP A 111 -16.12 5.81 7.47
C ASP A 111 -16.04 4.51 6.65
N PRO A 112 -16.98 3.57 6.81
CA PRO A 112 -16.97 2.31 6.07
C PRO A 112 -17.04 2.46 4.54
N LYS A 113 -17.70 3.52 4.04
CA LYS A 113 -17.79 3.78 2.60
C LYS A 113 -16.43 4.21 2.05
N VAL A 114 -15.77 5.14 2.74
CA VAL A 114 -14.42 5.60 2.40
C VAL A 114 -13.42 4.45 2.51
N ALA A 115 -13.51 3.63 3.56
CA ALA A 115 -12.68 2.44 3.71
C ALA A 115 -12.81 1.48 2.52
N GLU A 116 -14.03 1.19 2.08
CA GLU A 116 -14.27 0.32 0.93
C GLU A 116 -13.81 0.93 -0.41
N MET A 117 -13.86 2.24 -0.57
CA MET A 117 -13.30 2.94 -1.73
C MET A 117 -11.77 2.84 -1.76
N LEU A 118 -11.12 2.83 -0.60
CA LEU A 118 -9.68 2.68 -0.46
C LEU A 118 -9.20 1.23 -0.54
N CYS A 119 -10.10 0.24 -0.44
CA CYS A 119 -9.79 -1.18 -0.58
C CYS A 119 -9.55 -1.55 -2.06
N PRO A 120 -8.35 -1.99 -2.46
CA PRO A 120 -8.09 -2.40 -3.84
C PRO A 120 -8.84 -3.69 -4.18
N LYS A 121 -9.60 -3.66 -5.30
CA LYS A 121 -10.40 -4.80 -5.80
C LYS A 121 -10.15 -5.10 -7.28
N GLY A 122 -9.47 -4.20 -7.98
CA GLY A 122 -9.31 -4.27 -9.44
C GLY A 122 -8.04 -4.97 -9.92
N HIS A 123 -7.17 -5.42 -9.00
CA HIS A 123 -5.92 -6.12 -9.34
C HIS A 123 -5.44 -6.95 -8.14
N PRO A 124 -4.67 -8.03 -8.39
CA PRO A 124 -4.06 -8.82 -7.31
C PRO A 124 -3.04 -8.02 -6.50
N PHE A 125 -2.82 -8.42 -5.25
CA PHE A 125 -1.76 -7.85 -4.41
C PHE A 125 -0.38 -8.04 -5.06
N GLY A 126 0.44 -7.00 -5.05
CA GLY A 126 1.83 -7.07 -5.52
C GLY A 126 2.04 -7.04 -7.02
N THR A 127 0.97 -7.08 -7.86
CA THR A 127 1.08 -6.91 -9.32
C THR A 127 1.40 -5.47 -9.73
N LYS A 128 1.14 -4.54 -8.86
CA LYS A 128 1.66 -3.18 -8.89
C LYS A 128 2.58 -2.99 -7.69
N ARG A 129 3.58 -2.10 -7.81
CA ARG A 129 4.44 -1.76 -6.67
C ARG A 129 3.56 -1.37 -5.48
N VAL A 130 3.86 -1.97 -4.33
CA VAL A 130 3.21 -1.65 -3.05
C VAL A 130 3.93 -0.45 -2.43
N PRO A 131 3.36 0.77 -2.47
CA PRO A 131 3.95 1.93 -1.82
C PRO A 131 4.06 1.75 -0.32
N LEU A 132 5.12 2.32 0.26
CA LEU A 132 5.25 2.45 1.70
C LEU A 132 4.65 3.79 2.11
N GLU A 133 3.70 3.77 3.06
CA GLU A 133 2.94 4.95 3.47
C GLU A 133 3.20 5.30 4.95
N ASN A 134 2.87 6.53 5.32
CA ASN A 134 2.95 7.03 6.68
C ASN A 134 1.71 7.86 7.00
N GLY A 135 0.67 7.22 7.51
CA GLY A 135 -0.60 7.86 7.84
C GLY A 135 -1.52 8.14 6.64
N TYR A 136 -1.29 7.50 5.48
CA TYR A 136 -2.09 7.71 4.28
C TYR A 136 -3.58 7.40 4.49
N TYR A 137 -3.88 6.32 5.19
CA TYR A 137 -5.28 5.94 5.43
C TYR A 137 -5.95 6.79 6.51
N GLU A 138 -5.22 7.16 7.55
CA GLU A 138 -5.73 8.00 8.65
C GLU A 138 -6.05 9.42 8.21
N VAL A 139 -5.45 9.92 7.13
CA VAL A 139 -5.73 11.26 6.63
C VAL A 139 -7.20 11.41 6.21
N TYR A 140 -7.84 10.33 5.76
CA TYR A 140 -9.25 10.32 5.38
C TYR A 140 -10.22 10.36 6.57
N ASN A 141 -9.73 10.27 7.80
CA ASN A 141 -10.52 10.48 9.02
C ASN A 141 -10.64 11.96 9.39
N GLN A 142 -9.96 12.85 8.69
CA GLN A 142 -10.02 14.29 8.92
C GLN A 142 -11.24 14.89 8.21
N ALA A 143 -11.96 15.80 8.89
CA ALA A 143 -13.17 16.43 8.37
C ALA A 143 -12.95 17.31 7.12
N ASN A 144 -11.71 17.72 6.86
CA ASN A 144 -11.31 18.53 5.71
C ASN A 144 -10.69 17.70 4.57
N VAL A 145 -10.84 16.38 4.59
CA VAL A 145 -10.35 15.49 3.53
C VAL A 145 -11.51 14.72 2.92
N GLU A 146 -11.66 14.80 1.62
CA GLU A 146 -12.69 14.13 0.84
C GLU A 146 -12.07 13.19 -0.19
N LEU A 147 -12.64 11.99 -0.35
CA LEU A 147 -12.30 11.03 -1.39
C LEU A 147 -13.42 10.94 -2.42
N VAL A 148 -13.10 11.19 -3.68
CA VAL A 148 -14.03 11.13 -4.81
C VAL A 148 -13.66 9.99 -5.75
N ASP A 149 -14.60 9.09 -6.01
CA ASP A 149 -14.44 7.96 -6.93
C ASP A 149 -14.71 8.39 -8.38
N ILE A 150 -13.69 8.83 -9.08
CA ILE A 150 -13.80 9.23 -10.50
C ILE A 150 -13.90 8.07 -11.49
N LYS A 151 -13.92 6.84 -11.02
CA LYS A 151 -14.28 5.70 -11.87
C LYS A 151 -15.79 5.64 -12.11
N ASN A 152 -16.58 5.95 -11.08
CA ASN A 152 -18.04 5.97 -11.15
C ASN A 152 -18.59 7.36 -11.46
N THR A 153 -17.85 8.41 -11.09
CA THR A 153 -18.18 9.83 -11.38
C THR A 153 -17.06 10.51 -12.16
N PRO A 154 -16.89 10.19 -13.46
CA PRO A 154 -15.78 10.70 -14.26
C PRO A 154 -15.67 12.23 -14.27
N ILE A 155 -14.43 12.71 -14.35
CA ILE A 155 -14.16 14.14 -14.61
C ILE A 155 -14.59 14.44 -16.03
N GLU A 156 -15.45 15.45 -16.20
CA GLU A 156 -15.92 15.92 -17.51
C GLU A 156 -15.06 17.08 -18.05
N ILE A 157 -14.69 18.00 -17.17
CA ILE A 157 -13.97 19.22 -17.58
C ILE A 157 -13.19 19.81 -16.40
N VAL A 158 -12.06 20.44 -16.71
CA VAL A 158 -11.37 21.38 -15.81
C VAL A 158 -11.89 22.78 -16.09
N THR A 159 -12.35 23.49 -15.06
CA THR A 159 -12.88 24.85 -15.13
C THR A 159 -11.83 25.88 -14.70
N GLU A 160 -12.10 27.17 -14.80
CA GLU A 160 -11.20 28.24 -14.32
C GLU A 160 -10.98 28.17 -12.78
N GLY A 161 -12.02 27.76 -12.03
CA GLY A 161 -12.00 27.68 -10.57
C GLY A 161 -11.76 26.28 -10.01
N GLY A 162 -11.70 25.23 -10.85
CA GLY A 162 -11.63 23.89 -10.33
C GLY A 162 -11.84 22.79 -11.38
N LEU A 163 -12.71 21.82 -11.09
CA LEU A 163 -13.14 20.80 -12.05
C LEU A 163 -14.58 20.35 -11.79
N ARG A 164 -15.20 19.77 -12.82
CA ARG A 164 -16.53 19.17 -12.72
C ARG A 164 -16.46 17.69 -13.08
N THR A 165 -17.10 16.89 -12.24
CA THR A 165 -17.43 15.49 -12.52
C THR A 165 -18.85 15.38 -13.09
N THR A 166 -19.28 14.18 -13.44
CA THR A 166 -20.66 13.90 -13.87
C THR A 166 -21.72 14.20 -12.79
N GLU A 167 -21.31 14.36 -11.52
CA GLU A 167 -22.24 14.54 -10.39
C GLU A 167 -22.16 15.93 -9.77
N GLN A 168 -20.95 16.52 -9.67
CA GLN A 168 -20.80 17.82 -9.01
C GLN A 168 -19.57 18.59 -9.49
N GLU A 169 -19.53 19.88 -9.16
CA GLU A 169 -18.42 20.79 -9.39
C GLU A 169 -17.62 21.00 -8.11
N PHE A 170 -16.29 21.07 -8.24
CA PHE A 170 -15.34 21.28 -7.15
C PHE A 170 -14.52 22.53 -7.44
N GLU A 171 -14.42 23.40 -6.43
CA GLU A 171 -13.58 24.59 -6.47
C GLU A 171 -12.32 24.38 -5.63
N PHE A 172 -11.16 24.82 -6.11
CA PHE A 172 -9.89 24.74 -5.41
C PHE A 172 -8.85 25.71 -5.96
N ASP A 173 -7.88 26.09 -5.14
CA ASP A 173 -6.79 26.98 -5.50
C ASP A 173 -5.65 26.26 -6.23
N ILE A 174 -5.48 24.95 -5.99
CA ILE A 174 -4.36 24.15 -6.50
C ILE A 174 -4.88 22.81 -7.02
N LEU A 175 -4.55 22.48 -8.26
CA LEU A 175 -4.75 21.16 -8.86
C LEU A 175 -3.40 20.45 -9.02
N ILE A 176 -3.28 19.27 -8.40
CA ILE A 176 -2.10 18.40 -8.53
C ILE A 176 -2.45 17.21 -9.43
N LEU A 177 -1.81 17.13 -10.58
CA LEU A 177 -1.98 16.02 -11.54
C LEU A 177 -1.00 14.91 -11.18
N ALA A 178 -1.49 13.87 -10.49
CA ALA A 178 -0.74 12.68 -10.14
C ALA A 178 -1.13 11.48 -11.03
N THR A 179 -1.22 11.69 -12.34
CA THR A 179 -1.80 10.76 -13.32
C THR A 179 -0.86 9.63 -13.74
N GLY A 180 0.39 9.64 -13.30
CA GLY A 180 1.42 8.70 -13.71
C GLY A 180 2.11 9.10 -15.02
N PHE A 181 2.78 8.14 -15.61
CA PHE A 181 3.50 8.32 -16.88
C PHE A 181 2.71 7.66 -18.02
N ASP A 182 2.85 8.21 -19.22
CA ASP A 182 2.45 7.58 -20.46
C ASP A 182 3.55 6.55 -20.85
N THR A 183 3.18 5.27 -21.02
CA THR A 183 4.11 4.15 -21.27
C THR A 183 3.73 3.41 -22.54
#